data_8b229971a328de68efdc30e9e442d9d1
#
_entry.id   8b229971a328de68efdc30e9e442d9d1
#
_cell.length_a   1.000
_cell.length_b   1.000
_cell.length_c   1.000
_cell.angle_alpha   90.00
_cell.angle_beta   90.00
_cell.angle_gamma   90.00
#
_symmetry.space_group_name_H-M   'P 1'
#
loop_
_entity.id
_entity.type
_entity.pdbx_description
1 polymer ?
#
loop_
_entity_poly.entity_id
_entity_poly.type
_entity_poly.pdbx_seq_one_letter_code
_entity_poly.pdbx_strand_id
1 'polypeptide(L)'
;MTAMTRKARPAGLVAIDREMARQRSDALASYRQAFESAAKVAASLKKTGRALLLGMGGSHAVNRAVEPLYRDLGIDAVALPLSEQLGQPLPLTGKTVLISSQSGESAEVVRWFSETGGTADTFGLTLEGGSFLARTATCLVGAGGTELAFAATRSLTVTFALHLAILAALGQDPAAAFAALEAPSEIDVEPALAALRKVATVVTSGRRLQGVAEALSLGLVELSRRPCFSLEGGQLRHGPMEMLGPEIGVILFRGDDATAGLVTAMASSVLEAGAPVVMFDCSSAAPVEGAVTLRFSPASGMAAIFAMLPVAQRLMIAFADERVENAGTPVRSTKITRSE
;
A
#
# COMPACT_ATOMS: atom_id res chain seq x y z
N MET A 1 40.91 7.37 16.20
CA MET A 1 39.49 6.97 16.06
C MET A 1 38.66 8.26 16.13
N THR A 2 38.34 8.83 14.99
CA THR A 2 37.47 10.00 14.91
C THR A 2 36.03 9.55 15.14
N ALA A 3 35.39 9.99 16.21
CA ALA A 3 33.99 9.74 16.46
C ALA A 3 33.19 10.33 15.28
N MET A 4 32.61 9.47 14.47
CA MET A 4 31.62 9.90 13.48
C MET A 4 30.46 10.56 14.24
N THR A 5 30.41 11.91 14.18
CA THR A 5 29.25 12.64 14.65
C THR A 5 28.03 12.12 13.93
N ARG A 6 27.14 11.42 14.64
CA ARG A 6 25.87 10.92 14.11
C ARG A 6 25.10 12.13 13.61
N LYS A 7 24.94 12.23 12.30
CA LYS A 7 24.18 13.30 11.66
C LYS A 7 22.76 13.35 12.26
N ALA A 8 22.26 14.53 12.56
CA ALA A 8 20.89 14.66 13.09
C ALA A 8 19.91 14.05 12.09
N ARG A 9 18.90 13.31 12.60
CA ARG A 9 17.88 12.68 11.78
C ARG A 9 17.09 13.75 11.02
N PRO A 10 16.88 13.63 9.69
CA PRO A 10 16.12 14.59 8.89
C PRO A 10 14.74 14.87 9.44
N ALA A 11 14.31 16.13 9.46
CA ALA A 11 13.00 16.53 10.02
C ALA A 11 11.82 15.81 9.34
N GLY A 12 11.92 15.57 8.03
CA GLY A 12 10.91 14.80 7.29
C GLY A 12 10.80 13.35 7.76
N LEU A 13 11.92 12.70 8.09
CA LEU A 13 11.92 11.35 8.65
C LEU A 13 11.39 11.34 10.09
N VAL A 14 11.70 12.37 10.90
CA VAL A 14 11.12 12.53 12.25
C VAL A 14 9.62 12.64 12.18
N ALA A 15 9.06 13.35 11.18
CA ALA A 15 7.62 13.42 10.97
C ALA A 15 7.03 12.05 10.61
N ILE A 16 7.68 11.29 9.73
CA ILE A 16 7.27 9.93 9.37
C ILE A 16 7.31 8.99 10.58
N ASP A 17 8.39 9.05 11.40
CA ASP A 17 8.51 8.23 12.61
C ASP A 17 7.35 8.46 13.59
N ARG A 18 6.89 9.72 13.74
CA ARG A 18 5.72 10.07 14.58
C ARG A 18 4.43 9.45 14.03
N GLU A 19 4.24 9.48 12.72
CA GLU A 19 3.07 8.84 12.10
C GLU A 19 3.13 7.32 12.26
N MET A 20 4.27 6.69 12.02
CA MET A 20 4.46 5.25 12.17
C MET A 20 4.26 4.79 13.62
N ALA A 21 4.67 5.58 14.62
CA ALA A 21 4.51 5.22 16.02
C ALA A 21 3.05 5.02 16.44
N ARG A 22 2.12 5.68 15.75
CA ARG A 22 0.67 5.62 16.05
C ARG A 22 -0.14 4.82 15.03
N GLN A 23 0.48 4.33 13.94
CA GLN A 23 -0.27 3.67 12.84
C GLN A 23 -1.07 2.46 13.31
N ARG A 24 -0.56 1.68 14.26
CA ARG A 24 -1.24 0.51 14.82
C ARG A 24 -2.47 0.90 15.64
N SER A 25 -2.32 1.81 16.59
CA SER A 25 -3.43 2.26 17.45
C SER A 25 -4.53 2.91 16.62
N ASP A 26 -4.15 3.75 15.66
CA ASP A 26 -5.09 4.44 14.79
C ASP A 26 -5.80 3.46 13.84
N ALA A 27 -5.12 2.43 13.33
CA ALA A 27 -5.75 1.38 12.52
C ALA A 27 -6.79 0.59 13.30
N LEU A 28 -6.45 0.14 14.53
CA LEU A 28 -7.38 -0.57 15.39
C LEU A 28 -8.60 0.28 15.78
N ALA A 29 -8.38 1.58 16.09
CA ALA A 29 -9.45 2.51 16.37
C ALA A 29 -10.33 2.73 15.12
N SER A 30 -9.72 2.88 13.94
CA SER A 30 -10.40 3.06 12.66
C SER A 30 -11.34 1.90 12.31
N TYR A 31 -10.86 0.68 12.47
CA TYR A 31 -11.70 -0.50 12.28
C TYR A 31 -12.94 -0.46 13.19
N ARG A 32 -12.74 -0.17 14.49
CA ARG A 32 -13.83 -0.18 15.47
C ARG A 32 -14.88 0.90 15.20
N GLN A 33 -14.44 2.10 14.85
CA GLN A 33 -15.37 3.22 14.60
C GLN A 33 -16.05 3.15 13.22
N ALA A 34 -15.50 2.41 12.26
CA ALA A 34 -16.04 2.31 10.91
C ALA A 34 -17.23 1.32 10.77
N PHE A 35 -17.57 0.58 11.81
CA PHE A 35 -18.48 -0.58 11.75
C PHE A 35 -19.84 -0.26 11.09
N GLU A 36 -20.48 0.84 11.48
CA GLU A 36 -21.79 1.22 10.92
C GLU A 36 -21.70 1.59 9.43
N SER A 37 -20.70 2.40 9.04
CA SER A 37 -20.49 2.79 7.65
C SER A 37 -20.05 1.59 6.80
N ALA A 38 -19.23 0.69 7.35
CA ALA A 38 -18.82 -0.54 6.70
C ALA A 38 -20.01 -1.46 6.38
N ALA A 39 -20.98 -1.54 7.29
CA ALA A 39 -22.21 -2.30 7.05
C ALA A 39 -23.04 -1.74 5.87
N LYS A 40 -23.09 -0.39 5.72
CA LYS A 40 -23.76 0.26 4.58
C LYS A 40 -23.06 -0.07 3.26
N VAL A 41 -21.72 -0.01 3.24
CA VAL A 41 -20.92 -0.40 2.06
C VAL A 41 -21.13 -1.88 1.72
N ALA A 42 -21.07 -2.76 2.73
CA ALA A 42 -21.28 -4.19 2.53
C ALA A 42 -22.68 -4.50 1.98
N ALA A 43 -23.71 -3.79 2.44
CA ALA A 43 -25.08 -3.93 1.89
C ALA A 43 -25.14 -3.53 0.40
N SER A 44 -24.48 -2.41 0.03
CA SER A 44 -24.38 -1.99 -1.37
C SER A 44 -23.61 -3.02 -2.20
N LEU A 45 -22.47 -3.53 -1.72
CA LEU A 45 -21.69 -4.56 -2.41
C LEU A 45 -22.46 -5.87 -2.60
N LYS A 46 -23.22 -6.30 -1.59
CA LYS A 46 -24.10 -7.49 -1.71
C LYS A 46 -25.20 -7.28 -2.75
N LYS A 47 -25.75 -6.06 -2.86
CA LYS A 47 -26.77 -5.69 -3.84
C LYS A 47 -26.21 -5.64 -5.27
N THR A 48 -25.04 -5.04 -5.46
CA THR A 48 -24.48 -4.78 -6.80
C THR A 48 -23.62 -5.93 -7.32
N GLY A 49 -22.98 -6.70 -6.44
CA GLY A 49 -21.97 -7.71 -6.78
C GLY A 49 -20.69 -7.14 -7.41
N ARG A 50 -20.58 -5.80 -7.53
CA ARG A 50 -19.52 -5.13 -8.28
C ARG A 50 -18.94 -3.98 -7.48
N ALA A 51 -17.61 -3.88 -7.43
CA ALA A 51 -16.88 -2.80 -6.79
C ALA A 51 -15.97 -2.06 -7.78
N LEU A 52 -16.07 -0.73 -7.81
CA LEU A 52 -15.11 0.15 -8.46
C LEU A 52 -14.33 0.89 -7.37
N LEU A 53 -13.04 0.54 -7.23
CA LEU A 53 -12.15 1.07 -6.19
C LEU A 53 -11.31 2.19 -6.82
N LEU A 54 -11.57 3.44 -6.44
CA LEU A 54 -10.91 4.62 -7.01
C LEU A 54 -10.00 5.28 -5.99
N GLY A 55 -8.83 5.72 -6.42
CA GLY A 55 -7.87 6.42 -5.56
C GLY A 55 -6.66 6.89 -6.35
N MET A 56 -5.84 7.71 -5.75
CA MET A 56 -4.59 8.19 -6.33
C MET A 56 -3.40 7.78 -5.46
N GLY A 57 -2.22 7.61 -6.07
CA GLY A 57 -0.98 7.32 -5.36
C GLY A 57 -1.09 6.18 -4.36
N GLY A 58 -0.76 6.42 -3.08
CA GLY A 58 -0.85 5.42 -2.02
C GLY A 58 -2.25 4.86 -1.81
N SER A 59 -3.30 5.66 -1.99
CA SER A 59 -4.69 5.19 -1.90
C SER A 59 -5.03 4.22 -3.04
N HIS A 60 -4.52 4.47 -4.26
CA HIS A 60 -4.66 3.51 -5.36
C HIS A 60 -3.93 2.21 -5.05
N ALA A 61 -2.71 2.28 -4.52
CA ALA A 61 -1.96 1.08 -4.13
C ALA A 61 -2.69 0.24 -3.06
N VAL A 62 -3.35 0.88 -2.08
CA VAL A 62 -4.23 0.19 -1.12
C VAL A 62 -5.38 -0.51 -1.85
N ASN A 63 -6.06 0.20 -2.75
CA ASN A 63 -7.16 -0.37 -3.54
C ASN A 63 -6.71 -1.59 -4.35
N ARG A 64 -5.54 -1.53 -4.97
CA ARG A 64 -4.91 -2.66 -5.69
C ARG A 64 -4.61 -3.85 -4.79
N ALA A 65 -4.20 -3.60 -3.54
CA ALA A 65 -3.90 -4.66 -2.58
C ALA A 65 -5.17 -5.38 -2.07
N VAL A 66 -6.28 -4.65 -1.92
CA VAL A 66 -7.54 -5.22 -1.41
C VAL A 66 -8.45 -5.76 -2.52
N GLU A 67 -8.25 -5.36 -3.76
CA GLU A 67 -9.02 -5.83 -4.92
C GLU A 67 -9.15 -7.37 -4.97
N PRO A 68 -8.05 -8.19 -4.83
CA PRO A 68 -8.18 -9.63 -4.80
C PRO A 68 -8.97 -10.16 -3.60
N LEU A 69 -8.99 -9.44 -2.48
CA LEU A 69 -9.73 -9.86 -1.29
C LEU A 69 -11.25 -9.70 -1.47
N TYR A 70 -11.70 -8.66 -2.16
CA TYR A 70 -13.10 -8.53 -2.57
C TYR A 70 -13.50 -9.62 -3.57
N ARG A 71 -12.61 -9.96 -4.51
CA ARG A 71 -12.85 -11.06 -5.47
C ARG A 71 -12.98 -12.42 -4.79
N ASP A 72 -12.22 -12.68 -3.72
CA ASP A 72 -12.34 -13.90 -2.91
C ASP A 72 -13.73 -14.04 -2.27
N LEU A 73 -14.42 -12.92 -2.04
CA LEU A 73 -15.80 -12.86 -1.53
C LEU A 73 -16.87 -12.83 -2.64
N GLY A 74 -16.48 -13.09 -3.90
CA GLY A 74 -17.39 -13.12 -5.04
C GLY A 74 -17.81 -11.75 -5.57
N ILE A 75 -17.16 -10.67 -5.16
CA ILE A 75 -17.39 -9.32 -5.68
C ILE A 75 -16.51 -9.10 -6.92
N ASP A 76 -17.11 -8.70 -8.04
CA ASP A 76 -16.38 -8.28 -9.25
C ASP A 76 -15.74 -6.91 -8.99
N ALA A 77 -14.53 -6.94 -8.43
CA ALA A 77 -13.79 -5.75 -8.00
C ALA A 77 -12.71 -5.35 -9.00
N VAL A 78 -12.66 -4.04 -9.29
CA VAL A 78 -11.63 -3.41 -10.15
C VAL A 78 -11.11 -2.16 -9.44
N ALA A 79 -9.79 -2.05 -9.32
CA ALA A 79 -9.11 -0.87 -8.81
C ALA A 79 -8.49 -0.07 -9.97
N LEU A 80 -8.82 1.23 -10.04
CA LEU A 80 -8.31 2.15 -11.06
C LEU A 80 -7.81 3.45 -10.41
N PRO A 81 -6.81 4.11 -11.01
CA PRO A 81 -6.52 5.50 -10.68
C PRO A 81 -7.77 6.37 -10.91
N LEU A 82 -8.09 7.24 -9.96
CA LEU A 82 -9.28 8.07 -10.06
C LEU A 82 -9.19 9.02 -11.26
N SER A 83 -7.98 9.47 -11.60
CA SER A 83 -7.73 10.33 -12.79
C SER A 83 -8.13 9.67 -14.11
N GLU A 84 -8.09 8.34 -14.23
CA GLU A 84 -8.58 7.63 -15.42
C GLU A 84 -10.10 7.68 -15.59
N GLN A 85 -10.81 8.13 -14.56
CA GLN A 85 -12.28 8.29 -14.58
C GLN A 85 -12.69 9.74 -14.86
N LEU A 86 -11.75 10.65 -15.11
CA LEU A 86 -12.03 12.03 -15.48
C LEU A 86 -12.26 12.15 -16.99
N GLY A 87 -13.21 13.00 -17.37
CA GLY A 87 -13.57 13.25 -18.78
C GLY A 87 -14.41 12.15 -19.42
N GLN A 88 -14.09 10.86 -19.23
CA GLN A 88 -14.86 9.76 -19.79
C GLN A 88 -14.95 8.58 -18.79
N PRO A 89 -15.74 8.73 -17.72
CA PRO A 89 -15.83 7.74 -16.67
C PRO A 89 -16.53 6.45 -17.13
N LEU A 90 -16.17 5.34 -16.49
CA LEU A 90 -16.93 4.10 -16.62
C LEU A 90 -18.37 4.28 -16.12
N PRO A 91 -19.36 3.59 -16.71
CA PRO A 91 -20.74 3.62 -16.22
C PRO A 91 -20.80 3.21 -14.74
N LEU A 92 -21.41 4.03 -13.89
CA LEU A 92 -21.51 3.80 -12.45
C LEU A 92 -22.72 2.93 -12.06
N THR A 93 -23.72 2.83 -12.95
CA THR A 93 -24.97 2.07 -12.71
C THR A 93 -24.65 0.61 -12.36
N GLY A 94 -25.23 0.12 -11.27
CA GLY A 94 -25.06 -1.26 -10.80
C GLY A 94 -23.67 -1.57 -10.24
N LYS A 95 -22.92 -0.56 -9.84
CA LYS A 95 -21.63 -0.69 -9.16
C LYS A 95 -21.65 0.04 -7.83
N THR A 96 -21.00 -0.53 -6.83
CA THR A 96 -20.61 0.17 -5.62
C THR A 96 -19.27 0.85 -5.90
N VAL A 97 -19.19 2.16 -5.71
CA VAL A 97 -17.97 2.95 -5.91
C VAL A 97 -17.35 3.26 -4.56
N LEU A 98 -16.10 2.90 -4.37
CA LEU A 98 -15.31 3.21 -3.17
C LEU A 98 -14.18 4.17 -3.55
N ILE A 99 -14.25 5.41 -3.05
CA ILE A 99 -13.22 6.43 -3.28
C ILE A 99 -12.33 6.50 -2.05
N SER A 100 -11.08 6.09 -2.20
CA SER A 100 -10.06 6.18 -1.15
C SER A 100 -9.24 7.46 -1.34
N SER A 101 -9.32 8.39 -0.37
CA SER A 101 -8.54 9.62 -0.36
C SER A 101 -8.23 10.03 1.08
N GLN A 102 -6.96 9.98 1.45
CA GLN A 102 -6.51 10.27 2.81
C GLN A 102 -6.99 11.65 3.30
N SER A 103 -6.82 12.69 2.49
CA SER A 103 -7.27 14.04 2.80
C SER A 103 -8.74 14.29 2.46
N GLY A 104 -9.31 13.53 1.52
CA GLY A 104 -10.62 13.79 0.94
C GLY A 104 -10.75 15.11 0.17
N GLU A 105 -9.61 15.76 -0.16
CA GLU A 105 -9.52 17.10 -0.74
C GLU A 105 -8.66 17.15 -2.02
N SER A 106 -8.31 16.01 -2.60
CA SER A 106 -7.53 16.02 -3.84
C SER A 106 -8.34 16.59 -5.00
N ALA A 107 -7.66 17.26 -5.93
CA ALA A 107 -8.29 17.91 -7.09
C ALA A 107 -9.13 16.90 -7.90
N GLU A 108 -8.60 15.70 -8.09
CA GLU A 108 -9.26 14.63 -8.84
C GLU A 108 -10.57 14.18 -8.15
N VAL A 109 -10.60 14.10 -6.81
CA VAL A 109 -11.84 13.76 -6.08
C VAL A 109 -12.89 14.85 -6.30
N VAL A 110 -12.53 16.12 -6.13
CA VAL A 110 -13.44 17.25 -6.32
C VAL A 110 -13.97 17.26 -7.75
N ARG A 111 -13.08 17.11 -8.73
CA ARG A 111 -13.43 17.13 -10.16
C ARG A 111 -14.32 15.95 -10.54
N TRP A 112 -14.00 14.73 -10.07
CA TRP A 112 -14.80 13.56 -10.36
C TRP A 112 -16.26 13.72 -9.89
N PHE A 113 -16.46 14.25 -8.68
CA PHE A 113 -17.82 14.53 -8.19
C PHE A 113 -18.52 15.62 -8.99
N SER A 114 -17.79 16.66 -9.43
CA SER A 114 -18.38 17.71 -10.27
C SER A 114 -18.81 17.18 -11.63
N GLU A 115 -18.10 16.22 -12.20
CA GLU A 115 -18.39 15.62 -13.50
C GLU A 115 -19.48 14.54 -13.44
N THR A 116 -19.52 13.74 -12.37
CA THR A 116 -20.38 12.55 -12.28
C THR A 116 -21.57 12.73 -11.35
N GLY A 117 -21.48 13.63 -10.37
CA GLY A 117 -22.43 13.76 -9.27
C GLY A 117 -22.39 12.60 -8.25
N GLY A 118 -21.64 11.54 -8.54
CA GLY A 118 -21.68 10.29 -7.79
C GLY A 118 -23.02 9.53 -7.95
N THR A 119 -23.25 8.52 -7.13
CA THR A 119 -24.50 7.76 -7.05
C THR A 119 -24.85 7.45 -5.60
N ALA A 120 -26.03 6.91 -5.34
CA ALA A 120 -26.41 6.43 -4.01
C ALA A 120 -25.52 5.27 -3.50
N ASP A 121 -24.85 4.56 -4.41
CA ASP A 121 -23.91 3.48 -4.09
C ASP A 121 -22.42 3.97 -4.14
N THR A 122 -22.19 5.28 -3.97
CA THR A 122 -20.84 5.89 -3.85
C THR A 122 -20.50 6.17 -2.40
N PHE A 123 -19.34 5.68 -1.97
CA PHE A 123 -18.83 5.79 -0.60
C PHE A 123 -17.38 6.30 -0.60
N GLY A 124 -16.98 6.94 0.49
CA GLY A 124 -15.62 7.42 0.70
C GLY A 124 -14.89 6.67 1.82
N LEU A 125 -13.57 6.60 1.69
CA LEU A 125 -12.64 6.22 2.75
C LEU A 125 -11.65 7.38 2.92
N THR A 126 -11.65 8.01 4.08
CA THR A 126 -10.81 9.21 4.34
C THR A 126 -10.34 9.23 5.79
N LEU A 127 -9.28 10.01 6.08
CA LEU A 127 -8.85 10.28 7.45
C LEU A 127 -9.38 11.62 7.96
N GLU A 128 -10.09 12.37 7.12
CA GLU A 128 -10.55 13.73 7.44
C GLU A 128 -12.08 13.82 7.32
N GLY A 129 -12.75 13.78 8.48
CA GLY A 129 -14.21 13.80 8.54
C GLY A 129 -14.84 15.13 8.12
N GLY A 130 -14.07 16.22 8.10
CA GLY A 130 -14.51 17.54 7.61
C GLY A 130 -14.22 17.77 6.11
N SER A 131 -13.66 16.80 5.40
CA SER A 131 -13.24 16.94 4.01
C SER A 131 -14.40 17.07 3.02
N PHE A 132 -14.07 17.53 1.80
CA PHE A 132 -15.03 17.53 0.70
C PHE A 132 -15.66 16.15 0.48
N LEU A 133 -14.84 15.10 0.44
CA LEU A 133 -15.33 13.73 0.25
C LEU A 133 -16.33 13.33 1.33
N ALA A 134 -16.02 13.64 2.62
CA ALA A 134 -16.88 13.29 3.75
C ALA A 134 -18.20 14.10 3.78
N ARG A 135 -18.22 15.31 3.21
CA ARG A 135 -19.45 16.10 3.06
C ARG A 135 -20.29 15.68 1.86
N THR A 136 -19.69 15.01 0.87
CA THR A 136 -20.34 14.68 -0.40
C THR A 136 -20.84 13.24 -0.46
N ALA A 137 -20.18 12.30 0.21
CA ALA A 137 -20.54 10.89 0.22
C ALA A 137 -20.54 10.32 1.64
N THR A 138 -21.27 9.22 1.86
CA THR A 138 -21.14 8.43 3.09
C THR A 138 -19.72 7.87 3.19
N CYS A 139 -18.99 8.24 4.26
CA CYS A 139 -17.60 7.85 4.43
C CYS A 139 -17.35 6.93 5.63
N LEU A 140 -16.39 6.03 5.46
CA LEU A 140 -15.64 5.46 6.56
C LEU A 140 -14.51 6.46 6.88
N VAL A 141 -14.50 6.98 8.10
CA VAL A 141 -13.50 7.97 8.53
C VAL A 141 -12.48 7.26 9.43
N GLY A 142 -11.21 7.35 9.07
CA GLY A 142 -10.12 6.79 9.87
C GLY A 142 -9.81 7.63 11.11
N ALA A 143 -9.35 6.96 12.17
CA ALA A 143 -8.93 7.60 13.40
C ALA A 143 -7.60 8.36 13.21
N GLY A 144 -7.37 9.34 14.11
CA GLY A 144 -6.11 10.04 14.21
C GLY A 144 -5.94 11.25 13.29
N GLY A 145 -6.93 11.54 12.43
CA GLY A 145 -6.93 12.70 11.53
C GLY A 145 -5.92 12.61 10.40
N THR A 146 -5.76 13.70 9.68
CA THR A 146 -4.87 13.82 8.52
C THR A 146 -3.42 13.46 8.86
N GLU A 147 -2.78 12.64 8.01
CA GLU A 147 -1.34 12.38 8.08
C GLU A 147 -0.57 13.58 7.51
N LEU A 148 0.34 14.12 8.33
CA LEU A 148 1.08 15.33 7.96
C LEU A 148 2.45 15.03 7.32
N ALA A 149 3.03 13.86 7.57
CA ALA A 149 4.27 13.45 6.93
C ALA A 149 4.12 13.33 5.41
N PHE A 150 5.18 13.63 4.66
CA PHE A 150 5.12 13.66 3.20
C PHE A 150 4.79 12.29 2.60
N ALA A 151 5.57 11.26 2.89
CA ALA A 151 5.28 9.91 2.42
C ALA A 151 4.13 9.28 3.23
N ALA A 152 3.29 8.56 2.54
CA ALA A 152 2.19 7.83 3.16
C ALA A 152 2.71 6.60 3.94
N THR A 153 2.41 6.54 5.23
CA THR A 153 2.75 5.42 6.12
C THR A 153 1.55 5.00 6.96
N ARG A 154 1.20 5.79 7.98
CA ARG A 154 0.04 5.56 8.84
C ARG A 154 -1.26 5.54 8.04
N SER A 155 -1.41 6.47 7.11
CA SER A 155 -2.62 6.55 6.28
C SER A 155 -2.88 5.27 5.48
N LEU A 156 -1.82 4.60 4.99
CA LEU A 156 -1.97 3.30 4.31
C LEU A 156 -2.55 2.25 5.28
N THR A 157 -1.93 2.10 6.47
CA THR A 157 -2.36 1.13 7.48
C THR A 157 -3.78 1.39 7.95
N VAL A 158 -4.15 2.66 8.16
CA VAL A 158 -5.51 3.08 8.52
C VAL A 158 -6.50 2.76 7.38
N THR A 159 -6.17 3.07 6.14
CA THR A 159 -7.07 2.77 5.00
C THR A 159 -7.25 1.26 4.83
N PHE A 160 -6.21 0.45 5.03
CA PHE A 160 -6.36 -1.01 5.09
C PHE A 160 -7.31 -1.46 6.21
N ALA A 161 -7.25 -0.83 7.39
CA ALA A 161 -8.16 -1.15 8.48
C ALA A 161 -9.63 -0.77 8.18
N LEU A 162 -9.88 0.30 7.42
CA LEU A 162 -11.21 0.65 6.92
C LEU A 162 -11.72 -0.41 5.91
N HIS A 163 -10.87 -0.89 5.00
CA HIS A 163 -11.22 -2.00 4.13
C HIS A 163 -11.45 -3.30 4.90
N LEU A 164 -10.64 -3.59 5.94
CA LEU A 164 -10.86 -4.74 6.80
C LEU A 164 -12.27 -4.71 7.44
N ALA A 165 -12.74 -3.53 7.86
CA ALA A 165 -14.10 -3.38 8.40
C ALA A 165 -15.17 -3.72 7.36
N ILE A 166 -14.99 -3.32 6.09
CA ILE A 166 -15.90 -3.67 4.99
C ILE A 166 -15.87 -5.17 4.72
N LEU A 167 -14.66 -5.75 4.62
CA LEU A 167 -14.48 -7.20 4.37
C LEU A 167 -15.09 -8.05 5.50
N ALA A 168 -14.93 -7.62 6.75
CA ALA A 168 -15.57 -8.26 7.90
C ALA A 168 -17.11 -8.17 7.85
N ALA A 169 -17.67 -7.02 7.44
CA ALA A 169 -19.10 -6.84 7.25
C ALA A 169 -19.65 -7.69 6.07
N LEU A 170 -18.78 -8.07 5.13
CA LEU A 170 -19.09 -9.04 4.07
C LEU A 170 -18.98 -10.50 4.53
N GLY A 171 -18.39 -10.76 5.70
CA GLY A 171 -18.29 -12.09 6.31
C GLY A 171 -16.86 -12.66 6.40
N GLN A 172 -15.83 -11.89 6.05
CA GLN A 172 -14.44 -12.33 6.26
C GLN A 172 -14.10 -12.29 7.75
N ASP A 173 -13.46 -13.35 8.27
CA ASP A 173 -12.95 -13.37 9.64
C ASP A 173 -11.73 -12.41 9.76
N PRO A 174 -11.79 -11.39 10.63
CA PRO A 174 -10.71 -10.44 10.82
C PRO A 174 -9.64 -10.91 11.82
N ALA A 175 -9.77 -12.06 12.47
CA ALA A 175 -8.94 -12.47 13.62
C ALA A 175 -7.45 -12.50 13.29
N ALA A 176 -7.06 -13.10 12.16
CA ALA A 176 -5.65 -13.17 11.76
C ALA A 176 -5.07 -11.78 11.44
N ALA A 177 -5.87 -10.89 10.85
CA ALA A 177 -5.47 -9.51 10.57
C ALA A 177 -5.27 -8.71 11.87
N PHE A 178 -6.14 -8.90 12.87
CA PHE A 178 -5.94 -8.30 14.19
C PHE A 178 -4.70 -8.81 14.88
N ALA A 179 -4.45 -10.11 14.86
CA ALA A 179 -3.24 -10.69 15.45
C ALA A 179 -1.97 -10.06 14.84
N ALA A 180 -1.93 -9.86 13.53
CA ALA A 180 -0.82 -9.20 12.85
C ALA A 180 -0.68 -7.71 13.23
N LEU A 181 -1.80 -7.00 13.39
CA LEU A 181 -1.80 -5.61 13.86
C LEU A 181 -1.37 -5.51 15.32
N GLU A 182 -1.79 -6.43 16.20
CA GLU A 182 -1.51 -6.40 17.64
C GLU A 182 -0.11 -6.84 18.00
N ALA A 183 0.52 -7.66 17.18
CA ALA A 183 1.89 -8.16 17.36
C ALA A 183 2.76 -7.82 16.13
N PRO A 184 3.16 -6.55 15.93
CA PRO A 184 3.98 -6.16 14.80
C PRO A 184 5.34 -6.89 14.81
N SER A 185 5.81 -7.25 13.61
CA SER A 185 7.06 -7.97 13.44
C SER A 185 8.27 -7.04 13.65
N GLU A 186 9.19 -7.46 14.54
CA GLU A 186 10.46 -6.79 14.85
C GLU A 186 11.62 -7.35 13.99
N ILE A 187 11.41 -7.47 12.68
CA ILE A 187 12.41 -8.01 11.75
C ILE A 187 13.45 -6.93 11.45
N ASP A 188 14.73 -7.30 11.56
CA ASP A 188 15.84 -6.44 11.14
C ASP A 188 15.84 -6.27 9.62
N VAL A 189 15.86 -5.02 9.15
CA VAL A 189 15.89 -4.68 7.73
C VAL A 189 17.31 -4.47 7.19
N GLU A 190 18.34 -4.47 8.04
CA GLU A 190 19.71 -4.25 7.62
C GLU A 190 20.22 -5.25 6.57
N PRO A 191 19.95 -6.55 6.63
CA PRO A 191 20.36 -7.47 5.56
C PRO A 191 19.75 -7.10 4.20
N ALA A 192 18.47 -6.68 4.18
CA ALA A 192 17.79 -6.23 2.96
C ALA A 192 18.37 -4.89 2.45
N LEU A 193 18.63 -3.96 3.37
CA LEU A 193 19.26 -2.69 3.04
C LEU A 193 20.66 -2.88 2.46
N ALA A 194 21.46 -3.77 3.05
CA ALA A 194 22.80 -4.12 2.57
C ALA A 194 22.77 -4.68 1.14
N ALA A 195 21.82 -5.57 0.84
CA ALA A 195 21.65 -6.12 -0.51
C ALA A 195 21.29 -5.06 -1.55
N LEU A 196 20.55 -4.02 -1.14
CA LEU A 196 20.11 -2.91 -2.00
C LEU A 196 21.05 -1.71 -2.00
N ARG A 197 22.14 -1.73 -1.24
CA ARG A 197 22.99 -0.53 -1.03
C ARG A 197 23.62 -0.03 -2.32
N LYS A 198 23.99 -0.92 -3.23
CA LYS A 198 24.69 -0.60 -4.48
C LYS A 198 23.78 -0.45 -5.70
N VAL A 199 22.49 -0.73 -5.57
CA VAL A 199 21.58 -0.67 -6.73
C VAL A 199 21.26 0.77 -7.12
N ALA A 200 21.14 1.00 -8.41
CA ALA A 200 20.72 2.28 -8.98
C ALA A 200 19.20 2.42 -9.00
N THR A 201 18.51 1.31 -9.20
CA THR A 201 17.04 1.24 -9.35
C THR A 201 16.48 0.10 -8.50
N VAL A 202 15.29 0.28 -7.95
CA VAL A 202 14.55 -0.78 -7.26
C VAL A 202 13.26 -1.09 -8.00
N VAL A 203 13.06 -2.35 -8.31
CA VAL A 203 11.79 -2.88 -8.83
C VAL A 203 11.09 -3.63 -7.71
N THR A 204 9.84 -3.32 -7.47
CA THR A 204 9.02 -4.08 -6.52
C THR A 204 8.00 -4.92 -7.28
N SER A 205 7.70 -6.11 -6.78
CA SER A 205 6.77 -7.01 -7.45
C SER A 205 6.05 -7.92 -6.46
N GLY A 206 4.88 -8.37 -6.86
CA GLY A 206 4.08 -9.33 -6.15
C GLY A 206 3.10 -10.00 -7.11
N ARG A 207 2.19 -10.78 -6.54
CA ARG A 207 1.02 -11.33 -7.22
C ARG A 207 -0.21 -10.78 -6.48
N ARG A 208 -0.77 -11.53 -5.59
CA ARG A 208 -1.89 -11.06 -4.74
C ARG A 208 -1.52 -9.90 -3.82
N LEU A 209 -0.23 -9.71 -3.53
CA LEU A 209 0.31 -8.59 -2.75
C LEU A 209 0.88 -7.46 -3.64
N GLN A 210 0.49 -7.40 -4.91
CA GLN A 210 0.99 -6.39 -5.85
C GLN A 210 0.75 -4.96 -5.36
N GLY A 211 -0.40 -4.65 -4.79
CA GLY A 211 -0.66 -3.31 -4.26
C GLY A 211 0.25 -2.91 -3.09
N VAL A 212 0.74 -3.88 -2.28
CA VAL A 212 1.76 -3.61 -1.25
C VAL A 212 3.10 -3.26 -1.91
N ALA A 213 3.46 -3.98 -2.98
CA ALA A 213 4.65 -3.69 -3.78
C ALA A 213 4.57 -2.30 -4.41
N GLU A 214 3.41 -1.90 -4.93
CA GLU A 214 3.15 -0.56 -5.48
C GLU A 214 3.28 0.54 -4.42
N ALA A 215 2.72 0.33 -3.22
CA ALA A 215 2.84 1.27 -2.11
C ALA A 215 4.30 1.48 -1.68
N LEU A 216 5.08 0.38 -1.60
CA LEU A 216 6.51 0.46 -1.28
C LEU A 216 7.29 1.20 -2.36
N SER A 217 7.04 0.88 -3.63
CA SER A 217 7.71 1.54 -4.77
C SER A 217 7.47 3.05 -4.76
N LEU A 218 6.22 3.48 -4.56
CA LEU A 218 5.87 4.90 -4.47
C LEU A 218 6.66 5.59 -3.36
N GLY A 219 6.66 5.04 -2.16
CA GLY A 219 7.39 5.64 -1.04
C GLY A 219 8.91 5.63 -1.24
N LEU A 220 9.47 4.60 -1.89
CA LEU A 220 10.89 4.58 -2.27
C LEU A 220 11.24 5.72 -3.24
N VAL A 221 10.44 5.96 -4.27
CA VAL A 221 10.63 7.09 -5.21
C VAL A 221 10.55 8.43 -4.46
N GLU A 222 9.51 8.62 -3.65
CA GLU A 222 9.26 9.87 -2.93
C GLU A 222 10.40 10.23 -1.97
N LEU A 223 10.90 9.25 -1.22
CA LEU A 223 11.86 9.48 -0.16
C LEU A 223 13.31 9.42 -0.65
N SER A 224 13.65 8.44 -1.49
CA SER A 224 15.02 8.25 -1.97
C SER A 224 15.36 9.08 -3.21
N ARG A 225 14.35 9.60 -3.92
CA ARG A 225 14.50 10.32 -5.20
C ARG A 225 15.28 9.52 -6.25
N ARG A 226 15.19 8.18 -6.17
CA ARG A 226 15.77 7.26 -7.14
C ARG A 226 14.66 6.65 -7.98
N PRO A 227 14.95 6.24 -9.22
CA PRO A 227 14.01 5.46 -9.99
C PRO A 227 13.64 4.17 -9.23
N CYS A 228 12.37 4.06 -8.88
CA CYS A 228 11.79 2.86 -8.29
C CYS A 228 10.41 2.69 -8.92
N PHE A 229 10.04 1.49 -9.30
CA PHE A 229 8.74 1.24 -9.90
C PHE A 229 8.27 -0.18 -9.58
N SER A 230 6.99 -0.41 -9.73
CA SER A 230 6.37 -1.69 -9.43
C SER A 230 5.86 -2.34 -10.71
N LEU A 231 6.13 -3.63 -10.87
CA LEU A 231 5.59 -4.46 -11.95
C LEU A 231 4.95 -5.71 -11.34
N GLU A 232 3.70 -6.00 -11.71
CA GLU A 232 3.08 -7.27 -11.34
C GLU A 232 3.94 -8.42 -11.90
N GLY A 233 4.05 -9.54 -11.15
CA GLY A 233 5.00 -10.59 -11.47
C GLY A 233 4.88 -11.18 -12.87
N GLY A 234 3.66 -11.23 -13.46
CA GLY A 234 3.46 -11.59 -14.87
C GLY A 234 4.02 -10.52 -15.79
N GLN A 235 3.73 -9.24 -15.53
CA GLN A 235 4.23 -8.13 -16.33
C GLN A 235 5.75 -8.03 -16.27
N LEU A 236 6.38 -8.29 -15.13
CA LEU A 236 7.84 -8.32 -15.01
C LEU A 236 8.46 -9.38 -15.95
N ARG A 237 7.79 -10.54 -16.14
CA ARG A 237 8.27 -11.63 -17.05
C ARG A 237 8.14 -11.30 -18.53
N HIS A 238 7.22 -10.43 -18.91
CA HIS A 238 6.90 -10.15 -20.31
C HIS A 238 7.68 -8.96 -20.88
N GLY A 239 9.00 -9.09 -20.93
CA GLY A 239 9.96 -8.12 -21.48
C GLY A 239 10.84 -7.43 -20.42
N PRO A 240 10.30 -6.82 -19.33
CA PRO A 240 11.12 -6.08 -18.36
C PRO A 240 12.25 -6.87 -17.70
N MET A 241 12.26 -8.19 -17.73
CA MET A 241 13.38 -9.00 -17.25
C MET A 241 14.71 -8.70 -17.99
N GLU A 242 14.65 -8.17 -19.21
CA GLU A 242 15.84 -7.75 -19.99
C GLU A 242 16.66 -6.64 -19.31
N MET A 243 16.04 -5.86 -18.41
CA MET A 243 16.76 -4.81 -17.66
C MET A 243 17.53 -5.35 -16.45
N LEU A 244 17.28 -6.60 -16.03
CA LEU A 244 17.79 -7.14 -14.78
C LEU A 244 19.31 -7.35 -14.82
N GLY A 245 19.95 -7.05 -13.70
CA GLY A 245 21.39 -7.16 -13.51
C GLY A 245 21.78 -6.61 -12.13
N PRO A 246 23.08 -6.54 -11.80
CA PRO A 246 23.55 -6.20 -10.45
C PRO A 246 23.19 -4.79 -9.99
N GLU A 247 22.79 -3.90 -10.89
CA GLU A 247 22.37 -2.52 -10.56
C GLU A 247 20.87 -2.38 -10.31
N ILE A 248 20.09 -3.44 -10.54
CA ILE A 248 18.63 -3.46 -10.36
C ILE A 248 18.27 -4.34 -9.17
N GLY A 249 17.92 -3.74 -8.04
CA GLY A 249 17.42 -4.49 -6.90
C GLY A 249 15.96 -4.88 -7.09
N VAL A 250 15.60 -6.11 -6.77
CA VAL A 250 14.20 -6.57 -6.87
C VAL A 250 13.67 -6.94 -5.49
N ILE A 251 12.56 -6.32 -5.10
CA ILE A 251 11.84 -6.63 -3.85
C ILE A 251 10.56 -7.38 -4.19
N LEU A 252 10.41 -8.59 -3.65
CA LEU A 252 9.28 -9.47 -3.88
C LEU A 252 8.44 -9.65 -2.62
N PHE A 253 7.11 -9.71 -2.79
CA PHE A 253 6.16 -10.00 -1.72
C PHE A 253 5.52 -11.37 -1.96
N ARG A 254 5.69 -12.31 -1.02
CA ARG A 254 5.17 -13.68 -1.09
C ARG A 254 4.26 -13.96 0.11
N GLY A 255 2.96 -14.15 -0.16
CA GLY A 255 1.97 -14.57 0.82
C GLY A 255 1.84 -16.08 0.90
N ASP A 256 1.13 -16.60 1.90
CA ASP A 256 0.74 -18.01 2.01
C ASP A 256 -0.55 -18.25 1.23
N ASP A 257 -0.44 -18.21 -0.09
CA ASP A 257 -1.57 -18.31 -1.02
C ASP A 257 -1.18 -19.10 -2.29
N ALA A 258 -2.15 -19.35 -3.15
CA ALA A 258 -1.98 -20.12 -4.39
C ALA A 258 -0.92 -19.55 -5.35
N THR A 259 -0.48 -18.30 -5.15
CA THR A 259 0.54 -17.65 -6.01
C THR A 259 1.96 -17.74 -5.43
N ALA A 260 2.16 -18.31 -4.25
CA ALA A 260 3.47 -18.41 -3.59
C ALA A 260 4.54 -19.05 -4.50
N GLY A 261 4.19 -20.15 -5.19
CA GLY A 261 5.08 -20.80 -6.14
C GLY A 261 5.48 -19.94 -7.34
N LEU A 262 4.58 -19.05 -7.80
CA LEU A 262 4.86 -18.11 -8.88
C LEU A 262 5.87 -17.03 -8.45
N VAL A 263 5.77 -16.56 -7.20
CA VAL A 263 6.73 -15.60 -6.64
C VAL A 263 8.09 -16.27 -6.41
N THR A 264 8.10 -17.52 -5.94
CA THR A 264 9.32 -18.32 -5.82
C THR A 264 10.05 -18.44 -7.17
N ALA A 265 9.34 -18.87 -8.22
CA ALA A 265 9.91 -18.99 -9.56
C ALA A 265 10.39 -17.64 -10.14
N MET A 266 9.72 -16.53 -9.79
CA MET A 266 10.18 -15.21 -10.16
C MET A 266 11.50 -14.86 -9.46
N ALA A 267 11.61 -15.12 -8.15
CA ALA A 267 12.84 -14.87 -7.42
C ALA A 267 14.04 -15.63 -8.02
N SER A 268 13.86 -16.91 -8.36
CA SER A 268 14.89 -17.71 -9.01
C SER A 268 15.33 -17.10 -10.35
N SER A 269 14.38 -16.72 -11.22
CA SER A 269 14.70 -16.10 -12.51
C SER A 269 15.42 -14.74 -12.36
N VAL A 270 15.08 -13.95 -11.35
CA VAL A 270 15.75 -12.67 -11.06
C VAL A 270 17.18 -12.90 -10.58
N LEU A 271 17.40 -13.89 -9.72
CA LEU A 271 18.75 -14.27 -9.25
C LEU A 271 19.61 -14.82 -10.40
N GLU A 272 19.05 -15.64 -11.28
CA GLU A 272 19.73 -16.13 -12.49
C GLU A 272 20.18 -14.98 -13.41
N ALA A 273 19.43 -13.89 -13.46
CA ALA A 273 19.80 -12.67 -14.18
C ALA A 273 20.88 -11.81 -13.46
N GLY A 274 21.32 -12.23 -12.26
CA GLY A 274 22.37 -11.54 -11.49
C GLY A 274 21.87 -10.35 -10.69
N ALA A 275 20.57 -10.12 -10.57
CA ALA A 275 19.99 -9.04 -9.81
C ALA A 275 19.80 -9.43 -8.32
N PRO A 276 20.14 -8.57 -7.35
CA PRO A 276 19.91 -8.86 -5.94
C PRO A 276 18.41 -8.91 -5.63
N VAL A 277 18.02 -9.93 -4.87
CA VAL A 277 16.61 -10.17 -4.46
C VAL A 277 16.45 -10.00 -2.97
N VAL A 278 15.46 -9.19 -2.59
CA VAL A 278 14.91 -9.12 -1.23
C VAL A 278 13.50 -9.67 -1.25
N MET A 279 13.20 -10.63 -0.37
CA MET A 279 11.88 -11.23 -0.29
C MET A 279 11.22 -10.97 1.05
N PHE A 280 10.07 -10.32 1.04
CA PHE A 280 9.14 -10.28 2.17
C PHE A 280 8.26 -11.53 2.10
N ASP A 281 8.38 -12.41 3.06
CA ASP A 281 7.84 -13.76 2.96
C ASP A 281 6.96 -14.17 4.14
N CYS A 282 5.65 -14.20 3.90
CA CYS A 282 4.63 -14.78 4.79
C CYS A 282 4.19 -16.20 4.35
N SER A 283 4.91 -16.87 3.43
CA SER A 283 4.48 -18.20 2.99
C SER A 283 5.00 -19.31 3.90
N SER A 284 4.39 -20.50 3.83
CA SER A 284 4.89 -21.72 4.43
C SER A 284 6.04 -22.38 3.62
N ALA A 285 6.30 -21.89 2.40
CA ALA A 285 7.33 -22.43 1.51
C ALA A 285 8.75 -22.17 2.04
N ALA A 286 9.71 -22.98 1.59
CA ALA A 286 11.13 -22.76 1.91
C ALA A 286 11.64 -21.40 1.39
N PRO A 287 12.63 -20.79 2.05
CA PRO A 287 13.34 -19.63 1.52
C PRO A 287 13.96 -19.94 0.16
N VAL A 288 14.07 -18.92 -0.70
CA VAL A 288 14.76 -19.05 -1.99
C VAL A 288 16.24 -18.83 -1.76
N GLU A 289 17.06 -19.81 -2.16
CA GLU A 289 18.51 -19.74 -2.03
C GLU A 289 19.03 -18.53 -2.84
N GLY A 290 19.95 -17.77 -2.27
CA GLY A 290 20.51 -16.54 -2.86
C GLY A 290 19.68 -15.28 -2.62
N ALA A 291 18.41 -15.38 -2.20
CA ALA A 291 17.59 -14.23 -1.86
C ALA A 291 17.77 -13.84 -0.37
N VAL A 292 17.83 -12.55 -0.09
CA VAL A 292 17.70 -12.03 1.28
C VAL A 292 16.24 -12.10 1.69
N THR A 293 15.89 -13.03 2.58
CA THR A 293 14.51 -13.28 2.98
C THR A 293 14.21 -12.67 4.35
N LEU A 294 13.26 -11.73 4.37
CA LEU A 294 12.62 -11.22 5.59
C LEU A 294 11.42 -12.13 5.90
N ARG A 295 11.60 -13.03 6.86
CA ARG A 295 10.64 -14.11 7.14
C ARG A 295 9.63 -13.69 8.20
N PHE A 296 8.36 -13.89 7.90
CA PHE A 296 7.22 -13.69 8.80
C PHE A 296 6.52 -15.03 9.10
N SER A 297 5.60 -15.03 10.06
CA SER A 297 4.68 -16.15 10.24
C SER A 297 3.80 -16.33 9.01
N PRO A 298 3.44 -17.57 8.62
CA PRO A 298 2.58 -17.83 7.47
C PRO A 298 1.26 -17.05 7.58
N ALA A 299 0.96 -16.26 6.54
CA ALA A 299 -0.24 -15.44 6.47
C ALA A 299 -0.58 -15.09 5.03
N SER A 300 -1.85 -14.84 4.76
CA SER A 300 -2.37 -14.35 3.49
C SER A 300 -3.29 -13.14 3.68
N GLY A 301 -3.68 -12.49 2.58
CA GLY A 301 -4.63 -11.39 2.59
C GLY A 301 -4.25 -10.25 3.52
N MET A 302 -5.22 -9.74 4.30
CA MET A 302 -5.00 -8.60 5.21
C MET A 302 -3.99 -8.89 6.31
N ALA A 303 -3.89 -10.14 6.79
CA ALA A 303 -2.90 -10.51 7.79
C ALA A 303 -1.47 -10.39 7.25
N ALA A 304 -1.21 -10.85 6.03
CA ALA A 304 0.09 -10.68 5.36
C ALA A 304 0.42 -9.19 5.12
N ILE A 305 -0.57 -8.41 4.70
CA ILE A 305 -0.41 -6.94 4.50
C ILE A 305 0.02 -6.28 5.80
N PHE A 306 -0.70 -6.50 6.91
CA PHE A 306 -0.36 -5.87 8.19
C PHE A 306 0.94 -6.38 8.81
N ALA A 307 1.34 -7.62 8.54
CA ALA A 307 2.64 -8.13 8.98
C ALA A 307 3.81 -7.49 8.21
N MET A 308 3.70 -7.38 6.89
CA MET A 308 4.79 -6.94 6.02
C MET A 308 4.93 -5.42 5.92
N LEU A 309 3.80 -4.68 5.86
CA LEU A 309 3.80 -3.25 5.56
C LEU A 309 4.67 -2.42 6.51
N PRO A 310 4.62 -2.57 7.85
CA PRO A 310 5.47 -1.80 8.76
C PRO A 310 6.97 -2.07 8.56
N VAL A 311 7.33 -3.31 8.21
CA VAL A 311 8.72 -3.69 7.93
C VAL A 311 9.19 -3.10 6.59
N ALA A 312 8.33 -3.13 5.56
CA ALA A 312 8.59 -2.50 4.28
C ALA A 312 8.77 -0.98 4.40
N GLN A 313 7.97 -0.32 5.24
CA GLN A 313 8.12 1.11 5.56
C GLN A 313 9.46 1.39 6.26
N ARG A 314 9.91 0.54 7.19
CA ARG A 314 11.24 0.68 7.82
C ARG A 314 12.37 0.54 6.80
N LEU A 315 12.30 -0.44 5.90
CA LEU A 315 13.28 -0.59 4.81
C LEU A 315 13.30 0.64 3.89
N MET A 316 12.13 1.14 3.49
CA MET A 316 11.98 2.34 2.68
C MET A 316 12.65 3.57 3.31
N ILE A 317 12.42 3.79 4.60
CA ILE A 317 12.99 4.90 5.36
C ILE A 317 14.52 4.74 5.46
N ALA A 318 15.01 3.56 5.82
CA ALA A 318 16.45 3.28 5.91
C ALA A 318 17.15 3.45 4.56
N PHE A 319 16.53 2.96 3.48
CA PHE A 319 17.04 3.12 2.12
C PHE A 319 17.17 4.59 1.70
N ALA A 320 16.19 5.42 2.07
CA ALA A 320 16.21 6.85 1.77
C ALA A 320 17.19 7.63 2.65
N ASP A 321 17.31 7.30 3.93
CA ASP A 321 18.19 7.97 4.90
C ASP A 321 19.69 7.85 4.50
N GLU A 322 20.06 6.71 3.91
CA GLU A 322 21.42 6.52 3.35
C GLU A 322 21.70 7.36 2.08
N ARG A 323 20.67 7.82 1.36
CA ARG A 323 20.80 8.40 0.01
C ARG A 323 20.44 9.85 -0.11
N VAL A 324 19.61 10.36 0.78
CA VAL A 324 19.07 11.72 0.69
C VAL A 324 19.23 12.44 2.02
N GLU A 325 19.96 13.54 2.01
CA GLU A 325 20.27 14.30 3.23
C GLU A 325 19.04 14.83 3.96
N ASN A 326 18.01 15.26 3.21
CA ASN A 326 16.75 15.77 3.73
C ASN A 326 15.57 14.83 3.37
N ALA A 327 15.78 13.51 3.49
CA ALA A 327 14.74 12.53 3.21
C ALA A 327 13.43 12.87 3.97
N GLY A 328 12.29 12.63 3.32
CA GLY A 328 10.97 12.97 3.86
C GLY A 328 10.56 14.45 3.72
N THR A 329 11.43 15.33 3.22
CA THR A 329 11.07 16.72 2.88
C THR A 329 10.87 16.84 1.37
N PRO A 330 9.69 17.17 0.86
CA PRO A 330 9.44 17.28 -0.58
C PRO A 330 10.19 18.47 -1.18
N VAL A 331 10.57 18.36 -2.46
CA VAL A 331 11.24 19.42 -3.21
C VAL A 331 10.48 19.85 -4.47
N ARG A 332 9.51 19.03 -4.94
CA ARG A 332 8.75 19.29 -6.19
C ARG A 332 7.26 19.08 -6.06
N SER A 333 6.82 18.40 -5.03
CA SER A 333 5.41 18.04 -4.81
C SER A 333 4.94 18.48 -3.44
N THR A 334 3.65 18.42 -3.21
CA THR A 334 3.01 18.67 -1.92
C THR A 334 2.34 17.41 -1.40
N LYS A 335 2.05 17.33 -0.09
CA LYS A 335 1.34 16.17 0.51
C LYS A 335 -0.05 15.96 -0.11
N ILE A 336 -0.72 17.03 -0.49
CA ILE A 336 -2.07 17.01 -1.07
C ILE A 336 -2.01 17.75 -2.41
N THR A 337 -2.32 17.07 -3.50
CA THR A 337 -2.45 17.67 -4.84
C THR A 337 -3.80 18.41 -4.90
N ARG A 338 -3.76 19.74 -4.93
CA ARG A 338 -4.97 20.61 -4.95
C ARG A 338 -5.24 21.24 -6.30
N SER A 339 -4.37 21.05 -7.26
CA SER A 339 -4.50 21.53 -8.64
C SER A 339 -3.88 20.52 -9.60
N GLU A 340 -4.51 20.33 -10.75
CA GLU A 340 -3.97 19.64 -11.91
C GLU A 340 -3.47 20.64 -12.95
#